data_2b7917f9fe01d86df8ee609ae9be2d3f
#
_entry.id   2b7917f9fe01d86df8ee609ae9be2d3f
#
_cell.length_a   1.000
_cell.length_b   1.000
_cell.length_c   1.000
_cell.angle_alpha   90.00
_cell.angle_beta   90.00
_cell.angle_gamma   90.00
#
_symmetry.space_group_name_H-M   'P 1'
#
loop_
_entity.id
_entity.type
_entity.pdbx_description
1 polymer ?
#
loop_
_entity_poly.entity_id
_entity_poly.type
_entity_poly.pdbx_seq_one_letter_code
_entity_poly.pdbx_strand_id
1 'polypeptide(L)'
;MEKTDLRIVKTLHQIDRALLDGLKACPFQKITVDMLCKSALINRSTFYKYYLDKYDLLDKYLSRILDEFQENMNAAFINADPSHIHDLYYIKNFEAALKYIAKYRETYQILWNASIDRKIYNEMTQIVHVNILSAFVRSPQSASQKKEYADL
;
A
#
# COMPACT_ATOMS: atom_id res chain seq x y z
N MET A 1 20.24 -4.34 14.94
CA MET A 1 19.60 -3.33 14.08
C MET A 1 20.69 -2.52 13.40
N GLU A 2 20.94 -2.76 12.12
CA GLU A 2 21.82 -1.90 11.34
C GLU A 2 21.25 -0.49 11.28
N LYS A 3 22.10 0.48 11.68
CA LYS A 3 21.77 1.90 11.55
C LYS A 3 21.70 2.23 10.06
N THR A 4 20.52 2.18 9.47
CA THR A 4 20.32 2.66 8.10
C THR A 4 20.81 4.09 8.03
N ASP A 5 21.77 4.35 7.16
CA ASP A 5 22.34 5.70 7.01
C ASP A 5 21.23 6.67 6.60
N LEU A 6 20.97 7.69 7.40
CA LEU A 6 19.95 8.71 7.16
C LEU A 6 20.07 9.36 5.78
N ARG A 7 21.26 9.38 5.19
CA ARG A 7 21.49 9.87 3.83
C ARG A 7 20.83 8.97 2.80
N ILE A 8 20.90 7.64 2.98
CA ILE A 8 20.25 6.66 2.11
C ILE A 8 18.74 6.87 2.16
N VAL A 9 18.16 6.93 3.37
CA VAL A 9 16.72 7.15 3.56
C VAL A 9 16.27 8.43 2.87
N LYS A 10 16.98 9.54 3.07
CA LYS A 10 16.65 10.82 2.42
C LYS A 10 16.71 10.72 0.89
N THR A 11 17.75 10.05 0.36
CA THR A 11 17.91 9.85 -1.08
C THR A 11 16.75 9.05 -1.68
N LEU A 12 16.37 7.94 -1.04
CA LEU A 12 15.25 7.11 -1.49
C LEU A 12 13.93 7.91 -1.46
N HIS A 13 13.66 8.66 -0.39
CA HIS A 13 12.49 9.54 -0.33
C HIS A 13 12.47 10.61 -1.43
N GLN A 14 13.62 11.19 -1.78
CA GLN A 14 13.70 12.15 -2.87
C GLN A 14 13.37 11.50 -4.22
N ILE A 15 13.84 10.27 -4.46
CA ILE A 15 13.54 9.52 -5.68
C ILE A 15 12.05 9.15 -5.74
N ASP A 16 11.46 8.69 -4.63
CA ASP A 16 10.03 8.38 -4.54
C ASP A 16 9.16 9.59 -4.84
N ARG A 17 9.51 10.74 -4.26
CA ARG A 17 8.80 11.99 -4.52
C ARG A 17 8.92 12.41 -5.99
N ALA A 18 10.11 12.29 -6.58
CA ALA A 18 10.32 12.59 -7.99
C ALA A 18 9.48 11.67 -8.90
N LEU A 19 9.31 10.40 -8.54
CA LEU A 19 8.43 9.48 -9.25
C LEU A 19 6.97 9.95 -9.18
N LEU A 20 6.46 10.27 -7.98
CA LEU A 20 5.08 10.73 -7.81
C LEU A 20 4.82 12.05 -8.55
N ASP A 21 5.74 13.01 -8.48
CA ASP A 21 5.64 14.27 -9.19
C ASP A 21 5.65 14.05 -10.72
N GLY A 22 6.47 13.10 -11.20
CA GLY A 22 6.47 12.69 -12.59
C GLY A 22 5.14 12.07 -13.04
N LEU A 23 4.56 11.18 -12.23
CA LEU A 23 3.27 10.54 -12.50
C LEU A 23 2.10 11.51 -12.50
N LYS A 24 2.16 12.60 -11.73
CA LYS A 24 1.19 13.72 -11.81
C LYS A 24 1.31 14.51 -13.12
N ALA A 25 2.53 14.69 -13.60
CA ALA A 25 2.80 15.59 -14.70
C ALA A 25 2.58 14.95 -16.08
N CYS A 26 2.84 13.65 -16.24
CA CYS A 26 2.76 12.97 -17.54
C CYS A 26 2.61 11.45 -17.40
N PRO A 27 2.16 10.76 -18.47
CA PRO A 27 2.15 9.30 -18.52
C PRO A 27 3.53 8.70 -18.20
N PHE A 28 3.55 7.58 -17.49
CA PHE A 28 4.78 6.93 -17.03
C PHE A 28 5.77 6.62 -18.16
N GLN A 29 5.27 6.29 -19.35
CA GLN A 29 6.10 6.02 -20.53
C GLN A 29 7.00 7.20 -20.90
N LYS A 30 6.54 8.45 -20.66
CA LYS A 30 7.28 9.69 -20.95
C LYS A 30 8.27 10.06 -19.83
N ILE A 31 8.17 9.48 -18.65
CA ILE A 31 9.11 9.70 -17.56
C ILE A 31 10.46 9.07 -17.94
N THR A 32 11.55 9.80 -17.72
CA THR A 32 12.92 9.31 -17.94
C THR A 32 13.72 9.33 -16.64
N VAL A 33 14.78 8.51 -16.57
CA VAL A 33 15.69 8.53 -15.42
C VAL A 33 16.33 9.91 -15.22
N ASP A 34 16.61 10.63 -16.30
CA ASP A 34 17.12 11.99 -16.21
C ASP A 34 16.15 12.98 -15.57
N MET A 35 14.86 12.87 -15.89
CA MET A 35 13.82 13.68 -15.26
C MET A 35 13.73 13.37 -13.75
N LEU A 36 13.75 12.09 -13.39
CA LEU A 36 13.73 11.64 -12.00
C LEU A 36 14.95 12.15 -11.23
N CYS A 37 16.16 12.00 -11.79
CA CYS A 37 17.39 12.48 -11.17
C CYS A 37 17.42 13.99 -10.96
N LYS A 38 16.96 14.76 -11.96
CA LYS A 38 16.84 16.23 -11.86
C LYS A 38 15.85 16.64 -10.78
N SER A 39 14.67 16.01 -10.73
CA SER A 39 13.65 16.29 -9.73
C SER A 39 14.11 15.91 -8.32
N ALA A 40 14.79 14.76 -8.18
CA ALA A 40 15.32 14.27 -6.91
C ALA A 40 16.62 14.96 -6.46
N LEU A 41 17.20 15.85 -7.30
CA LEU A 41 18.50 16.52 -7.06
C LEU A 41 19.64 15.53 -6.79
N ILE A 42 19.71 14.44 -7.57
CA ILE A 42 20.75 13.41 -7.48
C ILE A 42 21.43 13.17 -8.83
N ASN A 43 22.62 12.59 -8.79
CA ASN A 43 23.31 12.12 -9.98
C ASN A 43 22.75 10.77 -10.48
N ARG A 44 22.86 10.47 -11.77
CA ARG A 44 22.49 9.18 -12.37
C ARG A 44 23.19 8.00 -11.70
N SER A 45 24.47 8.16 -11.35
CA SER A 45 25.22 7.12 -10.63
C SER A 45 24.61 6.80 -9.26
N THR A 46 24.03 7.79 -8.58
CA THR A 46 23.29 7.59 -7.32
C THR A 46 21.99 6.84 -7.57
N PHE A 47 21.25 7.16 -8.62
CA PHE A 47 20.03 6.42 -9.00
C PHE A 47 20.34 4.94 -9.25
N TYR A 48 21.33 4.64 -10.07
CA TYR A 48 21.71 3.27 -10.44
C TYR A 48 22.33 2.44 -9.31
N LYS A 49 22.64 3.02 -8.16
CA LYS A 49 22.97 2.27 -6.94
C LYS A 49 21.76 1.54 -6.34
N TYR A 50 20.55 2.04 -6.58
CA TYR A 50 19.32 1.54 -5.95
C TYR A 50 18.36 0.89 -6.92
N TYR A 51 18.35 1.33 -8.17
CA TYR A 51 17.38 0.94 -9.19
C TYR A 51 18.07 0.65 -10.52
N LEU A 52 17.66 -0.43 -11.19
CA LEU A 52 18.16 -0.79 -12.51
C LEU A 52 17.69 0.20 -13.58
N ASP A 53 16.43 0.60 -13.50
CA ASP A 53 15.78 1.56 -14.39
C ASP A 53 14.53 2.15 -13.74
N LYS A 54 13.73 2.91 -14.49
CA LYS A 54 12.48 3.50 -14.02
C LYS A 54 11.38 2.47 -13.72
N TYR A 55 11.42 1.31 -14.38
CA TYR A 55 10.45 0.23 -14.17
C TYR A 55 10.73 -0.49 -12.85
N ASP A 56 12.00 -0.79 -12.58
CA ASP A 56 12.44 -1.35 -11.28
C ASP A 56 12.12 -0.40 -10.12
N LEU A 57 12.31 0.93 -10.31
CA LEU A 57 11.89 1.94 -9.33
C LEU A 57 10.38 1.87 -9.09
N LEU A 58 9.58 1.88 -10.17
CA LEU A 58 8.12 1.85 -10.06
C LEU A 58 7.65 0.58 -9.34
N ASP A 59 8.16 -0.58 -9.75
CA ASP A 59 7.75 -1.87 -9.19
C ASP A 59 8.08 -1.98 -7.70
N LYS A 60 9.30 -1.61 -7.30
CA LYS A 60 9.71 -1.57 -5.88
C LYS A 60 8.88 -0.57 -5.06
N TYR A 61 8.57 0.58 -5.65
CA TYR A 61 7.73 1.58 -4.98
C TYR A 61 6.32 1.06 -4.75
N LEU A 62 5.69 0.49 -5.79
CA LEU A 62 4.34 -0.06 -5.71
C LEU A 62 4.25 -1.24 -4.74
N SER A 63 5.23 -2.15 -4.78
CA SER A 63 5.28 -3.28 -3.85
C SER A 63 5.33 -2.81 -2.40
N ARG A 64 6.21 -1.85 -2.07
CA ARG A 64 6.29 -1.28 -0.73
C ARG A 64 4.99 -0.61 -0.28
N ILE A 65 4.34 0.16 -1.15
CA ILE A 65 3.04 0.80 -0.82
C ILE A 65 1.95 -0.24 -0.56
N LEU A 66 1.93 -1.33 -1.32
CA LEU A 66 0.97 -2.41 -1.12
C LEU A 66 1.25 -3.21 0.16
N ASP A 67 2.53 -3.49 0.45
CA ASP A 67 2.94 -4.19 1.67
C ASP A 67 2.55 -3.36 2.91
N GLU A 68 2.85 -2.07 2.93
CA GLU A 68 2.45 -1.16 4.01
C GLU A 68 0.91 -1.07 4.14
N PHE A 69 0.19 -1.02 3.02
CA PHE A 69 -1.26 -1.04 3.02
C PHE A 69 -1.81 -2.35 3.59
N GLN A 70 -1.27 -3.48 3.15
CA GLN A 70 -1.66 -4.80 3.63
C GLN A 70 -1.43 -4.97 5.13
N GLU A 71 -0.27 -4.54 5.65
CA GLU A 71 0.05 -4.59 7.08
C GLU A 71 -0.97 -3.80 7.91
N ASN A 72 -1.32 -2.58 7.46
CA ASN A 72 -2.30 -1.76 8.16
C ASN A 72 -3.72 -2.35 8.09
N MET A 73 -4.11 -2.95 6.95
CA MET A 73 -5.39 -3.64 6.83
C MET A 73 -5.41 -4.91 7.69
N ASN A 74 -4.34 -5.72 7.67
CA ASN A 74 -4.24 -6.89 8.53
C ASN A 74 -4.38 -6.51 10.02
N ALA A 75 -3.70 -5.46 10.47
CA ALA A 75 -3.78 -4.98 11.85
C ALA A 75 -5.21 -4.55 12.24
N ALA A 76 -5.95 -3.93 11.29
CA ALA A 76 -7.34 -3.53 11.52
C ALA A 76 -8.29 -4.72 11.67
N PHE A 77 -8.04 -5.81 10.92
CA PHE A 77 -8.95 -6.95 10.84
C PHE A 77 -8.48 -8.18 11.64
N ILE A 78 -7.28 -8.19 12.24
CA ILE A 78 -6.70 -9.37 12.90
C ILE A 78 -7.57 -9.96 14.02
N ASN A 79 -8.23 -9.09 14.78
CA ASN A 79 -9.14 -9.44 15.87
C ASN A 79 -10.59 -9.03 15.57
N ALA A 80 -10.91 -8.77 14.30
CA ALA A 80 -12.24 -8.39 13.92
C ALA A 80 -13.19 -9.59 14.07
N ASP A 81 -14.17 -9.44 14.96
CA ASP A 81 -15.31 -10.33 15.06
C ASP A 81 -16.56 -9.55 14.63
N PRO A 82 -17.22 -9.95 13.55
CA PRO A 82 -18.42 -9.27 13.06
C PRO A 82 -19.56 -9.23 14.08
N SER A 83 -19.60 -10.15 15.07
CA SER A 83 -20.57 -10.14 16.15
C SER A 83 -20.34 -9.02 17.18
N HIS A 84 -19.12 -8.48 17.22
CA HIS A 84 -18.68 -7.43 18.15
C HIS A 84 -18.35 -6.12 17.47
N ILE A 85 -18.99 -5.83 16.32
CA ILE A 85 -18.73 -4.63 15.52
C ILE A 85 -18.90 -3.30 16.30
N HIS A 86 -19.67 -3.34 17.40
CA HIS A 86 -19.89 -2.19 18.28
C HIS A 86 -18.84 -2.05 19.39
N ASP A 87 -17.92 -3.00 19.54
CA ASP A 87 -16.87 -2.93 20.54
C ASP A 87 -15.90 -1.78 20.25
N LEU A 88 -15.58 -1.04 21.30
CA LEU A 88 -14.68 0.13 21.20
C LEU A 88 -13.30 -0.25 20.62
N TYR A 89 -12.84 -1.48 20.88
CA TYR A 89 -11.58 -1.99 20.34
C TYR A 89 -11.63 -2.14 18.82
N TYR A 90 -12.71 -2.70 18.28
CA TYR A 90 -12.94 -2.84 16.84
C TYR A 90 -12.98 -1.48 16.14
N ILE A 91 -13.76 -0.55 16.71
CA ILE A 91 -13.91 0.82 16.19
C ILE A 91 -12.55 1.52 16.13
N LYS A 92 -11.72 1.42 17.19
CA LYS A 92 -10.39 2.05 17.23
C LYS A 92 -9.42 1.51 16.17
N ASN A 93 -9.41 0.18 15.97
CA ASN A 93 -8.53 -0.43 14.96
C ASN A 93 -8.95 -0.03 13.55
N PHE A 94 -10.26 -0.01 13.28
CA PHE A 94 -10.78 0.44 11.99
C PHE A 94 -10.53 1.93 11.75
N GLU A 95 -10.70 2.76 12.79
CA GLU A 95 -10.35 4.19 12.74
C GLU A 95 -8.87 4.41 12.43
N ALA A 96 -7.97 3.61 12.99
CA ALA A 96 -6.54 3.68 12.69
C ALA A 96 -6.24 3.37 11.22
N ALA A 97 -6.88 2.35 10.64
CA ALA A 97 -6.75 2.04 9.22
C ALA A 97 -7.28 3.16 8.32
N LEU A 98 -8.43 3.75 8.68
CA LEU A 98 -8.97 4.91 7.94
C LEU A 98 -8.05 6.13 8.02
N LYS A 99 -7.46 6.40 9.19
CA LYS A 99 -6.47 7.48 9.36
C LYS A 99 -5.22 7.23 8.52
N TYR A 100 -4.76 5.98 8.43
CA TYR A 100 -3.65 5.61 7.57
C TYR A 100 -3.97 5.90 6.09
N ILE A 101 -5.13 5.44 5.60
CA ILE A 101 -5.58 5.71 4.22
C ILE A 101 -5.67 7.21 3.96
N ALA A 102 -6.26 7.97 4.89
CA ALA A 102 -6.40 9.42 4.78
C ALA A 102 -5.04 10.14 4.70
N LYS A 103 -4.05 9.67 5.48
CA LYS A 103 -2.68 10.21 5.47
C LYS A 103 -2.01 10.07 4.10
N TYR A 104 -2.24 8.95 3.41
CA TYR A 104 -1.64 8.66 2.09
C TYR A 104 -2.58 8.90 0.92
N ARG A 105 -3.69 9.61 1.15
CA ARG A 105 -4.74 9.87 0.15
C ARG A 105 -4.18 10.41 -1.17
N GLU A 106 -3.29 11.39 -1.11
CA GLU A 106 -2.70 11.99 -2.31
C GLU A 106 -1.89 10.97 -3.11
N THR A 107 -1.07 10.17 -2.44
CA THR A 107 -0.29 9.09 -3.07
C THR A 107 -1.21 8.11 -3.79
N TYR A 108 -2.27 7.64 -3.13
CA TYR A 108 -3.22 6.70 -3.75
C TYR A 108 -3.95 7.32 -4.94
N GLN A 109 -4.38 8.57 -4.84
CA GLN A 109 -5.02 9.26 -5.96
C GLN A 109 -4.10 9.37 -7.19
N ILE A 110 -2.81 9.66 -6.98
CA ILE A 110 -1.83 9.69 -8.06
C ILE A 110 -1.71 8.32 -8.71
N LEU A 111 -1.51 7.26 -7.91
CA LEU A 111 -1.30 5.91 -8.39
C LEU A 111 -2.53 5.34 -9.11
N TRP A 112 -3.75 5.63 -8.63
CA TRP A 112 -4.99 5.18 -9.27
C TRP A 112 -5.25 5.86 -10.62
N ASN A 113 -4.84 7.12 -10.77
CA ASN A 113 -5.01 7.90 -11.99
C ASN A 113 -3.82 7.76 -12.96
N ALA A 114 -2.70 7.21 -12.51
CA ALA A 114 -1.52 7.06 -13.33
C ALA A 114 -1.73 6.05 -14.47
N SER A 115 -1.24 6.41 -15.69
CA SER A 115 -1.21 5.50 -16.82
C SER A 115 -0.05 4.51 -16.67
N ILE A 116 -0.24 3.51 -15.82
CA ILE A 116 0.67 2.39 -15.56
C ILE A 116 -0.05 1.07 -15.81
N ASP A 117 0.69 0.03 -16.19
CA ASP A 117 0.11 -1.28 -16.52
C ASP A 117 -0.45 -2.00 -15.30
N ARG A 118 0.16 -1.78 -14.13
CA ARG A 118 -0.27 -2.37 -12.86
C ARG A 118 -1.43 -1.59 -12.25
N LYS A 119 -2.56 -2.26 -12.04
CA LYS A 119 -3.77 -1.65 -11.47
C LYS A 119 -3.80 -1.75 -9.95
N ILE A 120 -3.10 -0.84 -9.29
CA ILE A 120 -2.99 -0.75 -7.84
C ILE A 120 -4.33 -0.75 -7.12
N TYR A 121 -5.35 -0.07 -7.67
CA TYR A 121 -6.70 -0.07 -7.11
C TYR A 121 -7.25 -1.50 -6.94
N ASN A 122 -7.08 -2.36 -7.94
CA ASN A 122 -7.56 -3.73 -7.88
C ASN A 122 -6.82 -4.55 -6.81
N GLU A 123 -5.51 -4.37 -6.69
CA GLU A 123 -4.69 -5.06 -5.67
C GLU A 123 -5.08 -4.61 -4.26
N MET A 124 -5.26 -3.31 -4.03
CA MET A 124 -5.74 -2.77 -2.76
C MET A 124 -7.15 -3.28 -2.41
N THR A 125 -8.07 -3.33 -3.38
CA THR A 125 -9.42 -3.87 -3.18
C THR A 125 -9.35 -5.35 -2.81
N GLN A 126 -8.49 -6.13 -3.46
CA GLN A 126 -8.28 -7.54 -3.14
C GLN A 126 -7.75 -7.75 -1.72
N ILE A 127 -6.80 -6.92 -1.27
CA ILE A 127 -6.30 -6.95 0.11
C ILE A 127 -7.43 -6.74 1.12
N VAL A 128 -8.26 -5.71 0.92
CA VAL A 128 -9.41 -5.44 1.80
C VAL A 128 -10.40 -6.61 1.78
N HIS A 129 -10.74 -7.12 0.59
CA HIS A 129 -11.67 -8.24 0.42
C HIS A 129 -11.21 -9.49 1.18
N VAL A 130 -9.93 -9.88 1.02
CA VAL A 130 -9.35 -11.04 1.72
C VAL A 130 -9.40 -10.86 3.22
N ASN A 131 -9.11 -9.65 3.73
CA ASN A 131 -9.16 -9.36 5.17
C ASN A 131 -10.59 -9.46 5.72
N ILE A 132 -11.58 -8.92 4.99
CA ILE A 132 -13.00 -9.02 5.38
C ILE A 132 -13.43 -10.48 5.42
N LEU A 133 -13.19 -11.25 4.36
CA LEU A 133 -13.56 -12.67 4.32
C LEU A 133 -12.90 -13.46 5.44
N SER A 134 -11.62 -13.21 5.71
CA SER A 134 -10.89 -13.86 6.80
C SER A 134 -11.46 -13.55 8.18
N ALA A 135 -11.99 -12.34 8.39
CA ALA A 135 -12.67 -11.96 9.63
C ALA A 135 -13.99 -12.73 9.79
N PHE A 136 -14.79 -12.84 8.72
CA PHE A 136 -16.03 -13.62 8.77
C PHE A 136 -15.81 -15.11 9.00
N VAL A 137 -14.79 -15.71 8.39
CA VAL A 137 -14.48 -17.15 8.59
C VAL A 137 -14.05 -17.45 10.02
N ARG A 138 -13.41 -16.50 10.69
CA ARG A 138 -12.98 -16.65 12.10
C ARG A 138 -14.10 -16.39 13.10
N SER A 139 -15.22 -15.81 12.70
CA SER A 139 -16.34 -15.53 13.60
C SER A 139 -16.98 -16.83 14.14
N PRO A 140 -17.24 -16.92 15.44
CA PRO A 140 -17.92 -18.08 16.05
C PRO A 140 -19.29 -18.38 15.46
N GLN A 141 -20.02 -17.37 14.98
CA GLN A 141 -21.32 -17.54 14.34
C GLN A 141 -21.25 -18.34 13.04
N SER A 142 -20.13 -18.26 12.29
CA SER A 142 -19.97 -19.07 11.08
C SER A 142 -19.87 -20.56 11.38
N ALA A 143 -19.35 -20.94 12.53
CA ALA A 143 -19.28 -22.34 12.99
C ALA A 143 -20.66 -22.88 13.41
N SER A 144 -21.50 -22.04 14.02
CA SER A 144 -22.88 -22.39 14.43
C SER A 144 -23.78 -22.56 13.18
N GLN A 145 -23.71 -21.66 12.22
CA GLN A 145 -24.49 -21.77 10.98
C GLN A 145 -24.08 -22.97 10.12
N LYS A 146 -22.78 -23.30 10.04
CA LYS A 146 -22.32 -24.51 9.35
C LYS A 146 -22.87 -25.80 9.97
N LYS A 147 -23.09 -25.82 11.29
CA LYS A 147 -23.66 -26.95 11.99
C LYS A 147 -25.16 -27.10 11.71
N GLU A 148 -25.89 -26.01 11.64
CA GLU A 148 -27.32 -25.95 11.31
C GLU A 148 -27.65 -26.39 9.88
N TYR A 149 -26.73 -26.09 8.91
CA TYR A 149 -26.87 -26.56 7.53
C TYR A 149 -26.32 -27.97 7.27
N ALA A 150 -25.54 -28.54 8.19
CA ALA A 150 -25.07 -29.93 8.08
C ALA A 150 -26.07 -30.96 8.62
N ASP A 151 -27.05 -30.50 9.41
CA ASP A 151 -28.10 -31.34 10.03
C ASP A 151 -29.44 -31.27 9.24
N LEU A 152 -29.44 -30.62 8.03
CA LEU A 152 -30.53 -30.61 7.07
C LEU A 152 -30.23 -31.51 5.87
#